data_4ed4e92f8eb8a73fb210847fbe69d4cd
#
_entry.id   4ed4e92f8eb8a73fb210847fbe69d4cd
#
_cell.length_a   1.000
_cell.length_b   1.000
_cell.length_c   1.000
_cell.angle_alpha   90.00
_cell.angle_beta   90.00
_cell.angle_gamma   90.00
#
_symmetry.space_group_name_H-M   'P 1'
#
loop_
_entity.id
_entity.type
_entity.pdbx_description
1 polymer ?
#
loop_
_entity_poly.entity_id
_entity_poly.type
_entity_poly.pdbx_seq_one_letter_code
_entity_poly.pdbx_strand_id
1 'polypeptide(L)'
;YSEMKALVYTGTQMSEIRDVDMPVAGDNQVLVDLTFCGICGSDMHAWHGHDERRVPPLVLGHEAVGIVETGALAGKRVAINPLMTCGDCDCCNRGDEHLCPSRELIGMRVPGAFAEKLAIDSGNLTVIDDDLPFAEAALAEPLACSVHAVRLARQLAGDHRDAAIVVLGGGAIGLLAALVFEAYGYGNIQIAETNALRREMLEKIGIMRAYDPLCETPDSSRIDIIIDAVGSGATRRAASALVRPGGVIVHIGLQDNEPGLDTRRITLQEIKFQGTYCYRKDDFAEALALLTSGKISGKGWAEIRHLDAGAQSFLDIHHGTAPPKIILQTGRESL
;
A
#
# COMPACT_ATOMS: atom_id res chain seq x y z
N TYR A 1 -24.00 24.17 10.02
CA TYR A 1 -22.80 23.32 9.82
C TYR A 1 -22.80 22.93 8.36
N SER A 2 -21.70 23.14 7.65
CA SER A 2 -21.55 22.63 6.29
C SER A 2 -21.22 21.15 6.34
N GLU A 3 -21.84 20.35 5.48
CA GLU A 3 -21.64 18.91 5.37
C GLU A 3 -20.84 18.59 4.11
N MET A 4 -20.20 17.44 4.10
CA MET A 4 -19.48 16.87 2.95
C MET A 4 -19.88 15.41 2.73
N LYS A 5 -19.70 14.90 1.52
CA LYS A 5 -19.91 13.48 1.23
C LYS A 5 -18.70 12.66 1.65
N ALA A 6 -18.99 11.50 2.25
CA ALA A 6 -18.00 10.51 2.60
C ALA A 6 -18.55 9.10 2.39
N LEU A 7 -17.64 8.17 2.07
CA LEU A 7 -17.93 6.74 2.12
C LEU A 7 -17.64 6.25 3.54
N VAL A 8 -18.70 5.87 4.24
CA VAL A 8 -18.64 5.49 5.65
C VAL A 8 -18.72 3.97 5.79
N TYR A 9 -17.75 3.39 6.45
CA TYR A 9 -17.81 2.02 6.95
C TYR A 9 -18.79 1.99 8.13
N THR A 10 -19.89 1.26 7.99
CA THR A 10 -21.02 1.28 8.93
C THR A 10 -21.16 -0.02 9.74
N GLY A 11 -20.44 -1.05 9.35
CA GLY A 11 -20.42 -2.35 9.99
C GLY A 11 -19.78 -3.41 9.09
N THR A 12 -19.67 -4.62 9.59
CA THR A 12 -19.06 -5.73 8.83
C THR A 12 -19.70 -5.89 7.45
N GLN A 13 -18.89 -5.79 6.41
CA GLN A 13 -19.27 -5.85 5.00
C GLN A 13 -20.34 -4.82 4.59
N MET A 14 -20.36 -3.68 5.29
CA MET A 14 -21.31 -2.58 5.01
C MET A 14 -20.57 -1.25 4.93
N SER A 15 -20.79 -0.54 3.84
CA SER A 15 -20.36 0.84 3.65
C SER A 15 -21.36 1.59 2.79
N GLU A 16 -21.54 2.86 3.03
CA GLU A 16 -22.47 3.71 2.28
C GLU A 16 -22.00 5.16 2.22
N ILE A 17 -22.45 5.88 1.21
CA ILE A 17 -22.26 7.32 1.12
C ILE A 17 -23.17 8.01 2.13
N ARG A 18 -22.60 8.89 2.93
CA ARG A 18 -23.31 9.75 3.89
C ARG A 18 -22.84 11.17 3.78
N ASP A 19 -23.74 12.10 4.13
CA ASP A 19 -23.36 13.46 4.47
C ASP A 19 -22.82 13.45 5.91
N VAL A 20 -21.62 13.96 6.10
CA VAL A 20 -20.91 14.03 7.39
C VAL A 20 -20.45 15.45 7.65
N ASP A 21 -20.21 15.80 8.89
CA ASP A 21 -19.72 17.14 9.24
C ASP A 21 -18.38 17.43 8.54
N MET A 22 -18.23 18.65 8.06
CA MET A 22 -16.95 19.14 7.54
C MET A 22 -15.86 19.06 8.62
N PRO A 23 -14.64 18.59 8.28
CA PRO A 23 -13.56 18.59 9.25
C PRO A 23 -13.16 20.00 9.63
N VAL A 24 -12.79 20.18 10.90
CA VAL A 24 -12.27 21.44 11.42
C VAL A 24 -10.78 21.25 11.69
N ALA A 25 -9.95 22.07 11.05
CA ALA A 25 -8.50 22.03 11.25
C ALA A 25 -8.13 22.54 12.65
N GLY A 26 -7.31 21.77 13.38
CA GLY A 26 -6.68 22.21 14.62
C GLY A 26 -5.48 23.14 14.39
N ASP A 27 -4.77 23.50 15.45
CA ASP A 27 -3.71 24.54 15.44
C ASP A 27 -2.59 24.31 14.42
N ASN A 28 -2.18 23.06 14.21
CA ASN A 28 -1.10 22.68 13.25
C ASN A 28 -1.65 21.99 12.00
N GLN A 29 -2.97 21.92 11.89
CA GLN A 29 -3.62 21.23 10.78
C GLN A 29 -4.06 22.22 9.69
N VAL A 30 -4.13 21.69 8.49
CA VAL A 30 -4.69 22.37 7.33
C VAL A 30 -5.83 21.54 6.75
N LEU A 31 -6.72 22.20 6.02
CA LEU A 31 -7.73 21.52 5.22
C LEU A 31 -7.16 21.18 3.85
N VAL A 32 -7.45 19.97 3.40
CA VAL A 32 -7.11 19.49 2.06
C VAL A 32 -8.40 19.11 1.33
N ASP A 33 -8.63 19.70 0.18
CA ASP A 33 -9.61 19.24 -0.79
C ASP A 33 -9.09 17.96 -1.44
N LEU A 34 -9.70 16.83 -1.09
CA LEU A 34 -9.27 15.52 -1.59
C LEU A 34 -9.72 15.32 -3.04
N THR A 35 -8.84 14.76 -3.86
CA THR A 35 -9.12 14.49 -5.27
C THR A 35 -9.25 12.99 -5.51
N PHE A 36 -8.29 12.20 -5.02
CA PHE A 36 -8.30 10.74 -5.13
C PHE A 36 -7.82 10.08 -3.84
N CYS A 37 -8.37 8.89 -3.56
CA CYS A 37 -7.91 8.02 -2.49
C CYS A 37 -8.00 6.55 -2.92
N GLY A 38 -6.89 5.82 -2.85
CA GLY A 38 -6.84 4.40 -3.17
C GLY A 38 -7.45 3.52 -2.08
N ILE A 39 -8.02 2.38 -2.48
CA ILE A 39 -8.46 1.34 -1.55
C ILE A 39 -7.30 0.40 -1.26
N CYS A 40 -6.95 0.24 0.02
CA CYS A 40 -5.93 -0.66 0.52
C CYS A 40 -6.51 -1.99 1.00
N GLY A 41 -5.70 -3.04 1.00
CA GLY A 41 -6.07 -4.32 1.62
C GLY A 41 -6.41 -4.19 3.11
N SER A 42 -5.81 -3.22 3.82
CA SER A 42 -6.15 -2.95 5.22
C SER A 42 -7.56 -2.34 5.41
N ASP A 43 -8.07 -1.60 4.43
CA ASP A 43 -9.46 -1.14 4.40
C ASP A 43 -10.41 -2.33 4.24
N MET A 44 -10.04 -3.28 3.40
CA MET A 44 -10.79 -4.55 3.23
C MET A 44 -10.81 -5.36 4.53
N HIS A 45 -9.69 -5.44 5.22
CA HIS A 45 -9.57 -6.13 6.51
C HIS A 45 -10.51 -5.51 7.56
N ALA A 46 -10.57 -4.18 7.63
CA ALA A 46 -11.52 -3.45 8.46
C ALA A 46 -12.98 -3.73 8.05
N TRP A 47 -13.27 -3.65 6.76
CA TRP A 47 -14.60 -3.88 6.20
C TRP A 47 -15.11 -5.30 6.48
N HIS A 48 -14.22 -6.31 6.52
CA HIS A 48 -14.56 -7.68 6.96
C HIS A 48 -14.80 -7.79 8.48
N GLY A 49 -14.55 -6.74 9.25
CA GLY A 49 -14.69 -6.75 10.71
C GLY A 49 -13.51 -7.39 11.46
N HIS A 50 -12.35 -7.51 10.81
CA HIS A 50 -11.16 -8.16 11.38
C HIS A 50 -10.18 -7.19 12.04
N ASP A 51 -10.46 -5.89 12.08
CA ASP A 51 -9.62 -4.88 12.73
C ASP A 51 -10.39 -4.17 13.85
N GLU A 52 -10.13 -4.58 15.08
CA GLU A 52 -10.77 -4.02 16.29
C GLU A 52 -10.45 -2.52 16.50
N ARG A 53 -9.43 -1.98 15.85
CA ARG A 53 -9.06 -0.56 15.97
C ARG A 53 -9.95 0.33 15.10
N ARG A 54 -10.55 -0.23 14.05
CA ARG A 54 -11.45 0.45 13.12
C ARG A 54 -12.90 0.18 13.49
N VAL A 55 -13.42 1.00 14.39
CA VAL A 55 -14.77 0.87 14.95
C VAL A 55 -15.76 1.66 14.10
N PRO A 56 -16.80 1.01 13.50
CA PRO A 56 -17.82 1.73 12.76
C PRO A 56 -18.75 2.55 13.68
N PRO A 57 -19.33 3.69 13.22
CA PRO A 57 -19.14 4.27 11.89
C PRO A 57 -17.80 4.98 11.75
N LEU A 58 -17.11 4.77 10.62
CA LEU A 58 -15.79 5.36 10.38
C LEU A 58 -15.60 5.60 8.88
N VAL A 59 -15.05 6.76 8.51
CA VAL A 59 -14.52 7.02 7.18
C VAL A 59 -13.16 6.35 7.10
N LEU A 60 -13.02 5.37 6.21
CA LEU A 60 -11.74 4.70 5.92
C LEU A 60 -10.95 5.49 4.87
N GLY A 61 -9.82 4.93 4.42
CA GLY A 61 -8.99 5.49 3.35
C GLY A 61 -7.78 6.26 3.88
N HIS A 62 -6.62 5.95 3.29
CA HIS A 62 -5.34 6.54 3.71
C HIS A 62 -4.33 6.70 2.57
N GLU A 63 -4.70 6.38 1.34
CA GLU A 63 -3.84 6.55 0.15
C GLU A 63 -4.32 7.77 -0.65
N ALA A 64 -4.12 8.99 -0.12
CA ALA A 64 -4.82 10.18 -0.59
C ALA A 64 -3.91 11.26 -1.18
N VAL A 65 -4.49 12.01 -2.11
CA VAL A 65 -3.93 13.19 -2.74
C VAL A 65 -4.99 14.29 -2.84
N GLY A 66 -4.55 15.52 -2.92
CA GLY A 66 -5.49 16.63 -3.03
C GLY A 66 -4.80 17.99 -3.17
N ILE A 67 -5.58 19.04 -2.96
CA ILE A 67 -5.14 20.43 -3.00
C ILE A 67 -5.34 21.03 -1.61
N VAL A 68 -4.30 21.66 -1.09
CA VAL A 68 -4.36 22.34 0.21
C VAL A 68 -5.25 23.57 0.12
N GLU A 69 -6.23 23.66 1.01
CA GLU A 69 -7.17 24.78 1.03
C GLU A 69 -6.69 25.93 1.93
N THR A 70 -6.04 25.60 3.05
CA THR A 70 -5.66 26.59 4.08
C THR A 70 -4.17 26.53 4.43
N GLY A 71 -3.65 27.56 5.09
CA GLY A 71 -2.27 27.61 5.58
C GLY A 71 -1.25 27.99 4.51
N ALA A 72 0.04 27.79 4.85
CA ALA A 72 1.17 28.23 4.01
C ALA A 72 1.28 27.50 2.66
N LEU A 73 0.70 26.30 2.56
CA LEU A 73 0.69 25.51 1.32
C LEU A 73 -0.62 25.66 0.52
N ALA A 74 -1.49 26.63 0.85
CA ALA A 74 -2.76 26.80 0.15
C ALA A 74 -2.57 26.89 -1.37
N GLY A 75 -3.42 26.14 -2.11
CA GLY A 75 -3.36 26.01 -3.56
C GLY A 75 -2.33 25.00 -4.08
N LYS A 76 -1.49 24.39 -3.23
CA LYS A 76 -0.52 23.39 -3.65
C LYS A 76 -1.16 22.02 -3.76
N ARG A 77 -0.73 21.28 -4.80
CA ARG A 77 -1.04 19.86 -5.00
C ARG A 77 -0.17 19.02 -4.09
N VAL A 78 -0.76 18.09 -3.36
CA VAL A 78 -0.05 17.32 -2.33
C VAL A 78 -0.42 15.84 -2.36
N ALA A 79 0.56 15.01 -2.02
CA ALA A 79 0.35 13.64 -1.56
C ALA A 79 0.38 13.64 -0.02
N ILE A 80 -0.50 12.86 0.58
CA ILE A 80 -0.67 12.79 2.02
C ILE A 80 0.06 11.55 2.55
N ASN A 81 1.02 11.77 3.46
CA ASN A 81 1.53 10.69 4.30
C ASN A 81 0.53 10.48 5.45
N PRO A 82 -0.21 9.37 5.48
CA PRO A 82 -1.27 9.16 6.45
C PRO A 82 -0.78 8.85 7.87
N LEU A 83 0.52 8.58 8.03
CA LEU A 83 1.09 8.14 9.29
C LEU A 83 1.42 9.35 10.17
N MET A 84 0.71 9.47 11.29
CA MET A 84 0.92 10.51 12.30
C MET A 84 1.78 9.95 13.43
N THR A 85 2.87 10.63 13.78
CA THR A 85 3.85 10.19 14.77
C THR A 85 4.12 11.29 15.79
N CYS A 86 4.69 10.93 16.96
CA CYS A 86 4.93 11.92 18.02
C CYS A 86 6.05 12.92 17.67
N GLY A 87 7.00 12.55 16.81
CA GLY A 87 8.10 13.41 16.37
C GLY A 87 9.29 13.52 17.34
N ASP A 88 9.21 12.98 18.57
CA ASP A 88 10.21 13.17 19.63
C ASP A 88 10.73 11.89 20.29
N CYS A 89 10.15 10.72 20.02
CA CYS A 89 10.64 9.45 20.53
C CYS A 89 11.92 8.98 19.82
N ASP A 90 12.60 7.99 20.38
CA ASP A 90 13.82 7.41 19.81
C ASP A 90 13.65 6.94 18.36
N CYS A 91 12.49 6.36 18.05
CA CYS A 91 12.18 5.92 16.67
C CYS A 91 12.09 7.11 15.71
N CYS A 92 11.36 8.16 16.11
CA CYS A 92 11.23 9.36 15.29
C CYS A 92 12.59 10.05 15.11
N ASN A 93 13.38 10.15 16.16
CA ASN A 93 14.70 10.79 16.12
C ASN A 93 15.73 10.03 15.25
N ARG A 94 15.55 8.71 15.08
CA ARG A 94 16.37 7.89 14.17
C ARG A 94 15.90 7.90 12.71
N GLY A 95 14.76 8.53 12.40
CA GLY A 95 14.12 8.43 11.10
C GLY A 95 13.36 7.13 10.85
N ASP A 96 13.00 6.42 11.93
CA ASP A 96 12.15 5.23 11.93
C ASP A 96 10.75 5.58 12.43
N GLU A 97 10.18 6.67 11.94
CA GLU A 97 8.90 7.23 12.42
C GLU A 97 7.75 6.21 12.33
N HIS A 98 7.81 5.32 11.34
CA HIS A 98 6.83 4.24 11.16
C HIS A 98 6.81 3.25 12.35
N LEU A 99 7.86 3.22 13.16
CA LEU A 99 7.96 2.40 14.39
C LEU A 99 7.63 3.18 15.66
N CYS A 100 7.18 4.43 15.56
CA CYS A 100 6.78 5.24 16.70
C CYS A 100 5.71 4.51 17.53
N PRO A 101 5.91 4.35 18.86
CA PRO A 101 4.92 3.68 19.71
C PRO A 101 3.57 4.39 19.77
N SER A 102 3.55 5.70 19.55
CA SER A 102 2.35 6.55 19.56
C SER A 102 1.81 6.84 18.15
N ARG A 103 2.23 6.06 17.15
CA ARG A 103 1.77 6.29 15.78
C ARG A 103 0.28 6.06 15.63
N GLU A 104 -0.34 6.91 14.82
CA GLU A 104 -1.72 6.79 14.35
C GLU A 104 -1.75 6.84 12.82
N LEU A 105 -2.78 6.27 12.25
CA LEU A 105 -3.05 6.29 10.82
C LEU A 105 -4.43 6.86 10.58
N ILE A 106 -4.58 7.80 9.63
CA ILE A 106 -5.91 8.25 9.21
C ILE A 106 -6.73 7.04 8.70
N GLY A 107 -8.04 7.07 8.94
CA GLY A 107 -8.91 5.93 8.61
C GLY A 107 -8.80 4.75 9.58
N MET A 108 -8.18 4.92 10.75
CA MET A 108 -8.08 3.89 11.79
C MET A 108 -8.88 4.28 13.05
N ARG A 109 -8.40 5.21 13.85
CA ARG A 109 -9.12 5.75 15.03
C ARG A 109 -9.64 7.16 14.78
N VAL A 110 -9.16 7.80 13.75
CA VAL A 110 -9.60 9.11 13.26
C VAL A 110 -10.13 8.96 11.85
N PRO A 111 -11.00 9.87 11.37
CA PRO A 111 -11.55 9.80 10.02
C PRO A 111 -10.45 9.77 8.95
N GLY A 112 -10.69 8.95 7.93
CA GLY A 112 -9.81 8.82 6.77
C GLY A 112 -10.24 9.65 5.56
N ALA A 113 -9.74 9.27 4.41
CA ALA A 113 -9.76 10.08 3.20
C ALA A 113 -10.77 9.61 2.13
N PHE A 114 -11.67 8.67 2.42
CA PHE A 114 -12.79 8.41 1.51
C PHE A 114 -13.88 9.48 1.70
N ALA A 115 -13.51 10.73 1.52
CA ALA A 115 -14.34 11.91 1.73
C ALA A 115 -13.89 13.06 0.82
N GLU A 116 -14.66 14.15 0.77
CA GLU A 116 -14.32 15.32 -0.04
C GLU A 116 -13.18 16.15 0.57
N LYS A 117 -13.07 16.19 1.91
CA LYS A 117 -12.06 16.98 2.63
C LYS A 117 -11.45 16.21 3.81
N LEU A 118 -10.24 16.59 4.16
CA LEU A 118 -9.51 16.08 5.30
C LEU A 118 -8.82 17.22 6.05
N ALA A 119 -8.86 17.19 7.38
CA ALA A 119 -7.99 18.01 8.23
C ALA A 119 -6.79 17.16 8.66
N ILE A 120 -5.58 17.62 8.40
CA ILE A 120 -4.35 16.88 8.70
C ILE A 120 -3.22 17.85 9.03
N ASP A 121 -2.25 17.40 9.82
CA ASP A 121 -1.05 18.15 10.12
C ASP A 121 -0.28 18.48 8.83
N SER A 122 0.15 19.73 8.70
CA SER A 122 0.89 20.19 7.51
C SER A 122 2.21 19.43 7.30
N GLY A 123 2.80 18.87 8.35
CA GLY A 123 3.98 18.02 8.29
C GLY A 123 3.77 16.68 7.60
N ASN A 124 2.51 16.27 7.39
CA ASN A 124 2.15 15.05 6.67
C ASN A 124 1.98 15.26 5.15
N LEU A 125 2.18 16.48 4.66
CA LEU A 125 1.97 16.84 3.27
C LEU A 125 3.29 16.90 2.51
N THR A 126 3.32 16.31 1.33
CA THR A 126 4.41 16.46 0.36
C THR A 126 3.86 17.10 -0.91
N VAL A 127 4.40 18.25 -1.29
CA VAL A 127 4.05 18.90 -2.56
C VAL A 127 4.48 18.01 -3.71
N ILE A 128 3.56 17.77 -4.63
CA ILE A 128 3.81 16.95 -5.84
C ILE A 128 4.00 17.84 -7.06
N ASP A 129 4.75 17.30 -8.03
CA ASP A 129 4.99 17.96 -9.31
C ASP A 129 3.66 18.21 -10.05
N ASP A 130 3.54 19.39 -10.69
CA ASP A 130 2.34 19.77 -11.44
C ASP A 130 2.05 18.83 -12.63
N ASP A 131 3.09 18.22 -13.19
CA ASP A 131 2.96 17.28 -14.31
C ASP A 131 2.58 15.86 -13.88
N LEU A 132 2.65 15.53 -12.58
CA LEU A 132 2.25 14.22 -12.08
C LEU A 132 0.72 14.17 -11.95
N PRO A 133 0.01 13.30 -12.70
CA PRO A 133 -1.43 13.14 -12.55
C PRO A 133 -1.80 12.75 -11.10
N PHE A 134 -2.87 13.32 -10.57
CA PHE A 134 -3.32 13.00 -9.20
C PHE A 134 -3.59 11.52 -8.98
N ALA A 135 -4.20 10.84 -9.96
CA ALA A 135 -4.47 9.40 -9.85
C ALA A 135 -3.18 8.57 -9.74
N GLU A 136 -2.11 8.97 -10.45
CA GLU A 136 -0.79 8.35 -10.30
C GLU A 136 -0.18 8.67 -8.93
N ALA A 137 -0.28 9.92 -8.48
CA ALA A 137 0.23 10.35 -7.18
C ALA A 137 -0.47 9.64 -6.01
N ALA A 138 -1.72 9.20 -6.16
CA ALA A 138 -2.43 8.40 -5.17
C ALA A 138 -1.80 7.02 -4.92
N LEU A 139 -0.91 6.57 -5.80
CA LEU A 139 -0.11 5.36 -5.58
C LEU A 139 1.10 5.57 -4.67
N ALA A 140 1.40 6.81 -4.26
CA ALA A 140 2.60 7.12 -3.48
C ALA A 140 2.65 6.34 -2.15
N GLU A 141 1.54 6.26 -1.44
CA GLU A 141 1.48 5.54 -0.15
C GLU A 141 1.73 4.04 -0.30
N PRO A 142 0.98 3.27 -1.09
CA PRO A 142 1.27 1.85 -1.26
C PRO A 142 2.63 1.58 -1.93
N LEU A 143 3.07 2.45 -2.82
CA LEU A 143 4.41 2.35 -3.41
C LEU A 143 5.50 2.57 -2.35
N ALA A 144 5.33 3.49 -1.41
CA ALA A 144 6.27 3.69 -0.30
C ALA A 144 6.42 2.44 0.56
N CYS A 145 5.32 1.71 0.82
CA CYS A 145 5.37 0.40 1.50
C CYS A 145 6.26 -0.60 0.73
N SER A 146 6.10 -0.65 -0.58
CA SER A 146 6.87 -1.56 -1.44
C SER A 146 8.33 -1.12 -1.57
N VAL A 147 8.61 0.18 -1.67
CA VAL A 147 9.98 0.74 -1.64
C VAL A 147 10.68 0.35 -0.35
N HIS A 148 10.00 0.47 0.79
CA HIS A 148 10.56 0.11 2.10
C HIS A 148 10.87 -1.39 2.16
N ALA A 149 9.95 -2.25 1.75
CA ALA A 149 10.15 -3.69 1.72
C ALA A 149 11.34 -4.09 0.82
N VAL A 150 11.44 -3.51 -0.37
CA VAL A 150 12.56 -3.76 -1.30
C VAL A 150 13.88 -3.25 -0.73
N ARG A 151 13.89 -2.10 -0.06
CA ARG A 151 15.08 -1.58 0.64
C ARG A 151 15.57 -2.58 1.67
N LEU A 152 14.70 -3.11 2.53
CA LEU A 152 15.05 -4.10 3.54
C LEU A 152 15.58 -5.40 2.89
N ALA A 153 14.94 -5.87 1.83
CA ALA A 153 15.38 -7.05 1.09
C ALA A 153 16.81 -6.87 0.55
N ARG A 154 17.08 -5.73 -0.09
CA ARG A 154 18.41 -5.42 -0.64
C ARG A 154 19.49 -5.27 0.44
N GLN A 155 19.17 -4.66 1.57
CA GLN A 155 20.09 -4.56 2.71
C GLN A 155 20.50 -5.92 3.25
N LEU A 156 19.57 -6.87 3.28
CA LEU A 156 19.82 -8.22 3.80
C LEU A 156 20.45 -9.16 2.78
N ALA A 157 20.10 -9.04 1.51
CA ALA A 157 20.57 -9.90 0.44
C ALA A 157 21.88 -9.43 -0.21
N GLY A 158 22.23 -8.15 -0.05
CA GLY A 158 23.22 -7.47 -0.87
C GLY A 158 22.65 -7.04 -2.22
N ASP A 159 23.35 -6.17 -2.92
CA ASP A 159 22.91 -5.55 -4.18
C ASP A 159 23.32 -6.41 -5.40
N HIS A 160 22.70 -7.56 -5.54
CA HIS A 160 22.92 -8.51 -6.65
C HIS A 160 21.76 -8.42 -7.64
N ARG A 161 21.98 -7.77 -8.79
CA ARG A 161 20.94 -7.50 -9.82
C ARG A 161 20.50 -8.76 -10.59
N ASP A 162 21.25 -9.84 -10.52
CA ASP A 162 20.93 -11.16 -11.07
C ASP A 162 20.16 -12.06 -10.09
N ALA A 163 19.86 -11.57 -8.88
CA ALA A 163 19.11 -12.30 -7.88
C ALA A 163 17.74 -12.75 -8.43
N ALA A 164 17.38 -13.99 -8.15
CA ALA A 164 16.07 -14.54 -8.45
C ALA A 164 15.07 -14.13 -7.35
N ILE A 165 14.01 -13.43 -7.75
CA ILE A 165 13.01 -12.87 -6.87
C ILE A 165 11.65 -13.50 -7.14
N VAL A 166 10.98 -13.94 -6.08
CA VAL A 166 9.58 -14.36 -6.12
C VAL A 166 8.76 -13.47 -5.20
N VAL A 167 7.71 -12.88 -5.74
CA VAL A 167 6.71 -12.14 -4.98
C VAL A 167 5.48 -13.03 -4.80
N LEU A 168 5.08 -13.27 -3.57
CA LEU A 168 3.85 -14.00 -3.25
C LEU A 168 2.70 -13.00 -3.13
N GLY A 169 1.76 -13.09 -4.07
CA GLY A 169 0.62 -12.20 -4.19
C GLY A 169 0.79 -11.11 -5.24
N GLY A 170 -0.12 -11.08 -6.21
CA GLY A 170 -0.17 -10.11 -7.32
C GLY A 170 -1.16 -8.97 -7.10
N GLY A 171 -1.50 -8.67 -5.85
CA GLY A 171 -2.22 -7.44 -5.48
C GLY A 171 -1.34 -6.21 -5.64
N ALA A 172 -1.86 -5.03 -5.26
CA ALA A 172 -1.16 -3.76 -5.46
C ALA A 172 0.25 -3.76 -4.83
N ILE A 173 0.37 -4.20 -3.58
CA ILE A 173 1.66 -4.20 -2.86
C ILE A 173 2.67 -5.14 -3.52
N GLY A 174 2.27 -6.36 -3.86
CA GLY A 174 3.16 -7.32 -4.52
C GLY A 174 3.59 -6.86 -5.91
N LEU A 175 2.65 -6.36 -6.71
CA LEU A 175 2.94 -5.79 -8.03
C LEU A 175 3.88 -4.59 -7.92
N LEU A 176 3.61 -3.66 -7.00
CA LEU A 176 4.47 -2.50 -6.80
C LEU A 176 5.88 -2.90 -6.32
N ALA A 177 6.01 -3.90 -5.45
CA ALA A 177 7.33 -4.43 -5.06
C ALA A 177 8.11 -4.98 -6.26
N ALA A 178 7.45 -5.74 -7.12
CA ALA A 178 8.05 -6.25 -8.36
C ALA A 178 8.48 -5.11 -9.29
N LEU A 179 7.64 -4.08 -9.46
CA LEU A 179 7.96 -2.89 -10.27
C LEU A 179 9.12 -2.08 -9.67
N VAL A 180 9.24 -2.01 -8.36
CA VAL A 180 10.38 -1.35 -7.70
C VAL A 180 11.68 -2.12 -7.98
N PHE A 181 11.68 -3.44 -7.85
CA PHE A 181 12.83 -4.26 -8.21
C PHE A 181 13.24 -4.05 -9.66
N GLU A 182 12.28 -4.06 -10.59
CA GLU A 182 12.55 -3.80 -12.00
C GLU A 182 13.13 -2.41 -12.23
N ALA A 183 12.55 -1.37 -11.61
CA ALA A 183 13.05 0.00 -11.69
C ALA A 183 14.48 0.13 -11.18
N TYR A 184 14.90 -0.75 -10.26
CA TYR A 184 16.27 -0.83 -9.74
C TYR A 184 17.19 -1.75 -10.54
N GLY A 185 16.73 -2.28 -11.68
CA GLY A 185 17.52 -3.07 -12.61
C GLY A 185 17.59 -4.58 -12.35
N TYR A 186 16.68 -5.13 -11.55
CA TYR A 186 16.52 -6.56 -11.40
C TYR A 186 15.67 -7.12 -12.55
N GLY A 187 16.13 -8.22 -13.17
CA GLY A 187 15.46 -8.79 -14.35
C GLY A 187 14.85 -10.17 -14.12
N ASN A 188 15.11 -10.81 -12.99
CA ASN A 188 14.62 -12.16 -12.71
C ASN A 188 13.54 -12.12 -11.61
N ILE A 189 12.35 -11.69 -11.98
CA ILE A 189 11.23 -11.46 -11.07
C ILE A 189 10.03 -12.29 -11.51
N GLN A 190 9.40 -12.99 -10.59
CA GLN A 190 8.17 -13.74 -10.80
C GLN A 190 7.16 -13.43 -9.71
N ILE A 191 5.87 -13.44 -10.06
CA ILE A 191 4.77 -13.25 -9.11
C ILE A 191 3.92 -14.52 -9.05
N ALA A 192 3.75 -15.06 -7.85
CA ALA A 192 2.79 -16.11 -7.57
C ALA A 192 1.41 -15.49 -7.26
N GLU A 193 0.41 -15.81 -8.04
CA GLU A 193 -0.95 -15.28 -7.88
C GLU A 193 -1.99 -16.34 -8.17
N THR A 194 -2.90 -16.59 -7.22
CA THR A 194 -3.97 -17.59 -7.36
C THR A 194 -5.15 -17.11 -8.20
N ASN A 195 -5.39 -15.79 -8.26
CA ASN A 195 -6.51 -15.22 -9.01
C ASN A 195 -6.17 -15.13 -10.51
N ALA A 196 -6.93 -15.85 -11.33
CA ALA A 196 -6.70 -15.92 -12.78
C ALA A 196 -6.83 -14.57 -13.48
N LEU A 197 -7.79 -13.72 -13.07
CA LEU A 197 -7.97 -12.37 -13.65
C LEU A 197 -6.78 -11.47 -13.37
N ARG A 198 -6.21 -11.56 -12.16
CA ARG A 198 -5.00 -10.82 -11.81
C ARG A 198 -3.79 -11.34 -12.57
N ARG A 199 -3.63 -12.65 -12.72
CA ARG A 199 -2.52 -13.21 -13.53
C ARG A 199 -2.60 -12.72 -14.98
N GLU A 200 -3.79 -12.74 -15.59
CA GLU A 200 -3.99 -12.23 -16.95
C GLU A 200 -3.61 -10.74 -17.07
N MET A 201 -3.96 -9.93 -16.09
CA MET A 201 -3.60 -8.52 -16.05
C MET A 201 -2.10 -8.31 -15.88
N LEU A 202 -1.43 -9.08 -15.01
CA LEU A 202 0.02 -9.04 -14.83
C LEU A 202 0.76 -9.41 -16.12
N GLU A 203 0.28 -10.40 -16.85
CA GLU A 203 0.83 -10.78 -18.16
C GLU A 203 0.67 -9.67 -19.20
N LYS A 204 -0.45 -8.96 -19.21
CA LYS A 204 -0.70 -7.82 -20.12
C LYS A 204 0.23 -6.63 -19.86
N ILE A 205 0.65 -6.43 -18.63
CA ILE A 205 1.65 -5.41 -18.27
C ILE A 205 3.01 -5.78 -18.87
N GLY A 206 3.32 -7.08 -19.03
CA GLY A 206 4.43 -7.58 -19.78
C GLY A 206 5.81 -7.43 -19.15
N ILE A 207 5.88 -7.14 -17.84
CA ILE A 207 7.13 -6.81 -17.16
C ILE A 207 7.76 -8.04 -16.50
N MET A 208 6.96 -9.03 -16.09
CA MET A 208 7.39 -10.20 -15.35
C MET A 208 6.47 -11.40 -15.58
N ARG A 209 6.96 -12.60 -15.22
CA ARG A 209 6.14 -13.80 -15.24
C ARG A 209 5.21 -13.85 -14.04
N ALA A 210 3.92 -14.12 -14.29
CA ALA A 210 2.95 -14.51 -13.27
C ALA A 210 2.65 -16.01 -13.40
N TYR A 211 2.55 -16.72 -12.27
CA TYR A 211 2.23 -18.16 -12.25
C TYR A 211 1.21 -18.49 -11.17
N ASP A 212 0.48 -19.59 -11.35
CA ASP A 212 -0.46 -20.09 -10.36
C ASP A 212 0.26 -21.06 -9.39
N PRO A 213 0.51 -20.64 -8.14
CA PRO A 213 1.24 -21.46 -7.18
C PRO A 213 0.51 -22.74 -6.76
N LEU A 214 -0.79 -22.88 -7.11
CA LEU A 214 -1.55 -24.10 -6.83
C LEU A 214 -1.22 -25.26 -7.78
N CYS A 215 -0.71 -24.94 -8.97
CA CYS A 215 -0.40 -25.95 -10.00
C CYS A 215 0.95 -25.76 -10.69
N GLU A 216 1.65 -24.67 -10.43
CA GLU A 216 2.95 -24.34 -11.02
C GLU A 216 3.99 -24.03 -9.94
N THR A 217 5.26 -24.06 -10.35
CA THR A 217 6.42 -23.66 -9.55
C THR A 217 7.17 -22.51 -10.24
N PRO A 218 7.99 -21.73 -9.51
CA PRO A 218 8.87 -20.76 -10.15
C PRO A 218 9.81 -21.41 -11.16
N ASP A 219 10.22 -20.66 -12.19
CA ASP A 219 11.16 -21.16 -13.21
C ASP A 219 12.56 -21.47 -12.66
N SER A 220 12.94 -20.85 -11.55
CA SER A 220 14.22 -21.09 -10.90
C SER A 220 14.05 -21.93 -9.64
N SER A 221 14.92 -22.92 -9.49
CA SER A 221 15.04 -23.70 -8.24
C SER A 221 15.81 -22.95 -7.14
N ARG A 222 16.49 -21.86 -7.48
CA ARG A 222 17.28 -21.03 -6.57
C ARG A 222 16.62 -19.65 -6.44
N ILE A 223 15.87 -19.45 -5.38
CA ILE A 223 15.22 -18.16 -5.09
C ILE A 223 16.02 -17.45 -4.00
N ASP A 224 16.55 -16.30 -4.34
CA ASP A 224 17.40 -15.48 -3.47
C ASP A 224 16.56 -14.61 -2.51
N ILE A 225 15.46 -14.03 -3.01
CA ILE A 225 14.60 -13.11 -2.28
C ILE A 225 13.14 -13.51 -2.48
N ILE A 226 12.40 -13.57 -1.40
CA ILE A 226 10.94 -13.69 -1.41
C ILE A 226 10.32 -12.48 -0.73
N ILE A 227 9.34 -11.88 -1.40
CA ILE A 227 8.46 -10.85 -0.81
C ILE A 227 7.10 -11.52 -0.59
N ASP A 228 6.70 -11.71 0.67
CA ASP A 228 5.37 -12.20 1.00
C ASP A 228 4.40 -11.02 1.17
N ALA A 229 3.69 -10.70 0.11
CA ALA A 229 2.71 -9.62 0.07
C ALA A 229 1.28 -10.08 0.43
N VAL A 230 1.10 -11.34 0.78
CA VAL A 230 -0.18 -11.92 1.24
C VAL A 230 -0.20 -12.04 2.75
N GLY A 231 0.80 -12.68 3.34
CA GLY A 231 0.89 -12.88 4.78
C GLY A 231 -0.12 -13.87 5.33
N SER A 232 -0.24 -15.02 4.70
CA SER A 232 -1.05 -16.15 5.15
C SER A 232 -0.18 -17.31 5.65
N GLY A 233 -0.77 -18.25 6.38
CA GLY A 233 -0.07 -19.51 6.74
C GLY A 233 0.44 -20.26 5.51
N ALA A 234 -0.33 -20.28 4.43
CA ALA A 234 0.06 -20.91 3.17
C ALA A 234 1.27 -20.23 2.52
N THR A 235 1.27 -18.90 2.45
CA THR A 235 2.40 -18.15 1.85
C THR A 235 3.65 -18.17 2.75
N ARG A 236 3.51 -18.15 4.06
CA ARG A 236 4.63 -18.35 5.00
C ARG A 236 5.28 -19.73 4.81
N ARG A 237 4.47 -20.77 4.62
CA ARG A 237 4.96 -22.13 4.32
C ARG A 237 5.67 -22.17 2.98
N ALA A 238 5.08 -21.61 1.95
CA ALA A 238 5.66 -21.53 0.61
C ALA A 238 7.00 -20.77 0.61
N ALA A 239 7.06 -19.61 1.26
CA ALA A 239 8.28 -18.81 1.40
C ALA A 239 9.40 -19.60 2.07
N SER A 240 9.08 -20.28 3.18
CA SER A 240 10.06 -21.13 3.89
C SER A 240 10.62 -22.25 3.03
N ALA A 241 9.79 -22.84 2.16
CA ALA A 241 10.19 -23.95 1.29
C ALA A 241 10.98 -23.50 0.06
N LEU A 242 10.62 -22.35 -0.54
CA LEU A 242 11.16 -21.89 -1.82
C LEU A 242 12.50 -21.17 -1.69
N VAL A 243 12.71 -20.41 -0.62
CA VAL A 243 13.92 -19.61 -0.46
C VAL A 243 15.17 -20.50 -0.32
N ARG A 244 16.25 -20.13 -1.00
CA ARG A 244 17.52 -20.86 -0.89
C ARG A 244 18.18 -20.72 0.48
N PRO A 245 19.12 -21.61 0.86
CA PRO A 245 19.98 -21.38 2.03
C PRO A 245 20.66 -20.02 1.98
N GLY A 246 20.65 -19.29 3.11
CA GLY A 246 21.18 -17.93 3.20
C GLY A 246 20.34 -16.86 2.50
N GLY A 247 19.19 -17.22 1.91
CA GLY A 247 18.30 -16.29 1.24
C GLY A 247 17.49 -15.41 2.20
N VAL A 248 16.62 -14.57 1.64
CA VAL A 248 15.88 -13.55 2.37
C VAL A 248 14.39 -13.70 2.13
N ILE A 249 13.60 -13.64 3.20
CA ILE A 249 12.15 -13.50 3.16
C ILE A 249 11.79 -12.14 3.80
N VAL A 250 11.12 -11.28 3.06
CA VAL A 250 10.52 -10.05 3.59
C VAL A 250 9.01 -10.23 3.64
N HIS A 251 8.44 -10.12 4.83
CA HIS A 251 7.04 -10.39 5.12
C HIS A 251 6.30 -9.07 5.34
N ILE A 252 5.39 -8.73 4.45
CA ILE A 252 4.62 -7.49 4.45
C ILE A 252 3.10 -7.71 4.59
N GLY A 253 2.57 -8.79 4.06
CA GLY A 253 1.15 -9.11 4.11
C GLY A 253 0.65 -9.45 5.52
N LEU A 254 -0.64 -9.21 5.77
CA LEU A 254 -1.28 -9.35 7.09
C LEU A 254 -2.60 -10.13 7.01
N GLN A 255 -2.71 -11.09 6.09
CA GLN A 255 -3.98 -11.78 5.86
C GLN A 255 -4.46 -12.57 7.08
N ASP A 256 -3.56 -13.32 7.73
CA ASP A 256 -3.90 -14.13 8.90
C ASP A 256 -2.70 -14.39 9.83
N ASN A 257 -2.97 -14.98 10.98
CA ASN A 257 -1.98 -15.45 11.97
C ASN A 257 -1.78 -16.96 11.97
N GLU A 258 -2.23 -17.66 10.93
CA GLU A 258 -2.10 -19.11 10.86
C GLU A 258 -0.64 -19.54 10.82
N PRO A 259 -0.28 -20.67 11.46
CA PRO A 259 1.09 -21.21 11.38
C PRO A 259 1.51 -21.53 9.95
N GLY A 260 2.80 -21.45 9.67
CA GLY A 260 3.31 -21.76 8.33
C GLY A 260 4.83 -21.63 8.21
N LEU A 261 5.43 -20.78 8.99
CA LEU A 261 6.86 -20.53 8.94
C LEU A 261 7.65 -21.75 9.46
N ASP A 262 8.55 -22.27 8.65
CA ASP A 262 9.45 -23.35 9.04
C ASP A 262 10.69 -22.78 9.75
N THR A 263 10.56 -22.54 11.06
CA THR A 263 11.64 -21.97 11.87
C THR A 263 12.85 -22.89 12.01
N ARG A 264 12.65 -24.22 11.94
CA ARG A 264 13.76 -25.16 11.96
C ARG A 264 14.63 -25.02 10.71
N ARG A 265 14.00 -24.95 9.53
CA ARG A 265 14.70 -24.73 8.26
C ARG A 265 15.39 -23.37 8.23
N ILE A 266 14.72 -22.32 8.73
CA ILE A 266 15.29 -20.96 8.83
C ILE A 266 16.60 -21.01 9.62
N THR A 267 16.63 -21.68 10.76
CA THR A 267 17.81 -21.80 11.59
C THR A 267 18.91 -22.63 10.91
N LEU A 268 18.56 -23.81 10.40
CA LEU A 268 19.55 -24.73 9.80
C LEU A 268 20.18 -24.20 8.52
N GLN A 269 19.51 -23.28 7.82
CA GLN A 269 19.96 -22.76 6.53
C GLN A 269 20.27 -21.25 6.57
N GLU A 270 20.35 -20.67 7.75
CA GLU A 270 20.64 -19.22 7.95
C GLU A 270 19.79 -18.31 7.07
N ILE A 271 18.50 -18.65 6.92
CA ILE A 271 17.54 -17.82 6.18
C ILE A 271 17.23 -16.56 7.01
N LYS A 272 17.24 -15.41 6.36
CA LYS A 272 16.86 -14.13 6.98
C LYS A 272 15.37 -13.93 6.79
N PHE A 273 14.63 -13.75 7.89
CA PHE A 273 13.21 -13.40 7.87
C PHE A 273 13.04 -12.02 8.46
N GLN A 274 12.46 -11.10 7.68
CA GLN A 274 12.28 -9.69 8.04
C GLN A 274 10.82 -9.28 7.88
N GLY A 275 10.18 -8.86 8.97
CA GLY A 275 8.92 -8.13 8.92
C GLY A 275 9.14 -6.72 8.42
N THR A 276 8.16 -6.17 7.72
CA THR A 276 8.18 -4.79 7.25
C THR A 276 6.82 -4.13 7.52
N TYR A 277 6.84 -2.89 7.97
CA TYR A 277 5.64 -2.11 8.29
C TYR A 277 5.75 -0.71 7.70
N CYS A 278 4.75 -0.30 6.93
CA CYS A 278 4.70 1.04 6.35
C CYS A 278 6.02 1.45 5.67
N TYR A 279 6.56 2.62 6.02
CA TYR A 279 7.70 3.23 5.32
C TYR A 279 8.30 4.36 6.16
N ARG A 280 9.53 4.70 5.83
CA ARG A 280 10.19 5.92 6.30
C ARG A 280 9.81 7.10 5.39
N LYS A 281 10.02 8.32 5.86
CA LYS A 281 9.82 9.53 5.03
C LYS A 281 10.62 9.48 3.72
N ASP A 282 11.84 8.95 3.78
CA ASP A 282 12.68 8.78 2.59
C ASP A 282 12.09 7.80 1.57
N ASP A 283 11.39 6.76 2.04
CA ASP A 283 10.71 5.80 1.16
C ASP A 283 9.52 6.45 0.44
N PHE A 284 8.80 7.34 1.15
CA PHE A 284 7.70 8.09 0.56
C PHE A 284 8.19 9.09 -0.50
N ALA A 285 9.30 9.79 -0.23
CA ALA A 285 9.94 10.67 -1.20
C ALA A 285 10.44 9.91 -2.43
N GLU A 286 11.05 8.74 -2.25
CA GLU A 286 11.48 7.87 -3.36
C GLU A 286 10.29 7.35 -4.17
N ALA A 287 9.19 6.98 -3.53
CA ALA A 287 7.96 6.57 -4.22
C ALA A 287 7.44 7.68 -5.15
N LEU A 288 7.37 8.91 -4.65
CA LEU A 288 6.99 10.07 -5.47
C LEU A 288 7.96 10.31 -6.63
N ALA A 289 9.27 10.17 -6.41
CA ALA A 289 10.27 10.31 -7.47
C ALA A 289 10.10 9.23 -8.56
N LEU A 290 9.81 8.00 -8.20
CA LEU A 290 9.55 6.91 -9.15
C LEU A 290 8.30 7.15 -9.99
N LEU A 291 7.24 7.72 -9.39
CA LEU A 291 6.02 8.09 -10.11
C LEU A 291 6.24 9.31 -11.01
N THR A 292 6.89 10.35 -10.52
CA THR A 292 7.17 11.59 -11.27
C THR A 292 8.06 11.32 -12.48
N SER A 293 9.05 10.45 -12.35
CA SER A 293 9.93 10.07 -13.46
C SER A 293 9.27 9.14 -14.49
N GLY A 294 8.08 8.61 -14.20
CA GLY A 294 7.39 7.63 -15.04
C GLY A 294 8.01 6.24 -15.03
N LYS A 295 9.00 5.97 -14.16
CA LYS A 295 9.58 4.61 -14.00
C LYS A 295 8.56 3.61 -13.47
N ILE A 296 7.61 4.07 -12.66
CA ILE A 296 6.48 3.29 -12.15
C ILE A 296 5.20 4.07 -12.45
N SER A 297 4.17 3.36 -12.91
CA SER A 297 2.87 3.89 -13.26
C SER A 297 1.77 2.88 -12.91
N GLY A 298 0.58 3.38 -12.61
CA GLY A 298 -0.64 2.57 -12.43
C GLY A 298 -1.33 2.17 -13.73
N LYS A 299 -0.80 2.62 -14.87
CA LYS A 299 -1.41 2.37 -16.17
C LYS A 299 -1.53 0.88 -16.48
N GLY A 300 -2.76 0.47 -16.81
CA GLY A 300 -3.08 -0.90 -17.18
C GLY A 300 -3.46 -1.82 -16.01
N TRP A 301 -3.33 -1.38 -14.75
CA TRP A 301 -3.66 -2.19 -13.58
C TRP A 301 -4.35 -1.44 -12.43
N ALA A 302 -4.34 -0.12 -12.44
CA ALA A 302 -5.11 0.71 -11.51
C ALA A 302 -6.35 1.26 -12.23
N GLU A 303 -7.50 1.19 -11.57
CA GLU A 303 -8.80 1.63 -12.09
C GLU A 303 -9.34 2.76 -11.25
N ILE A 304 -9.77 3.84 -11.91
CA ILE A 304 -10.40 4.98 -11.26
C ILE A 304 -11.92 4.75 -11.24
N ARG A 305 -12.53 4.95 -10.08
CA ARG A 305 -13.97 4.96 -9.91
C ARG A 305 -14.40 6.18 -9.11
N HIS A 306 -15.61 6.66 -9.34
CA HIS A 306 -16.19 7.73 -8.53
C HIS A 306 -16.45 7.24 -7.08
N LEU A 307 -16.40 8.15 -6.11
CA LEU A 307 -16.64 7.83 -4.69
C LEU A 307 -17.97 7.10 -4.48
N ASP A 308 -19.00 7.45 -5.24
CA ASP A 308 -20.33 6.80 -5.18
C ASP A 308 -20.29 5.30 -5.51
N ALA A 309 -19.27 4.85 -6.24
CA ALA A 309 -19.03 3.44 -6.52
C ALA A 309 -18.18 2.75 -5.43
N GLY A 310 -17.89 3.41 -4.33
CA GLY A 310 -17.03 2.90 -3.26
C GLY A 310 -17.56 1.62 -2.63
N ALA A 311 -18.84 1.58 -2.26
CA ALA A 311 -19.46 0.39 -1.67
C ALA A 311 -19.40 -0.81 -2.63
N GLN A 312 -19.72 -0.61 -3.92
CA GLN A 312 -19.60 -1.66 -4.94
C GLN A 312 -18.14 -2.08 -5.15
N SER A 313 -17.20 -1.14 -5.04
CA SER A 313 -15.77 -1.44 -5.18
C SER A 313 -15.26 -2.39 -4.08
N PHE A 314 -15.71 -2.21 -2.85
CA PHE A 314 -15.41 -3.15 -1.75
C PHE A 314 -15.97 -4.56 -2.04
N LEU A 315 -17.20 -4.65 -2.57
CA LEU A 315 -17.79 -5.92 -2.97
C LEU A 315 -17.02 -6.59 -4.12
N ASP A 316 -16.61 -5.83 -5.14
CA ASP A 316 -15.84 -6.36 -6.26
C ASP A 316 -14.47 -6.89 -5.82
N ILE A 317 -13.79 -6.20 -4.90
CA ILE A 317 -12.55 -6.67 -4.30
C ILE A 317 -12.80 -7.97 -3.52
N HIS A 318 -13.84 -8.00 -2.69
CA HIS A 318 -14.22 -9.18 -1.92
C HIS A 318 -14.49 -10.41 -2.81
N HIS A 319 -15.16 -10.21 -3.94
CA HIS A 319 -15.47 -11.29 -4.90
C HIS A 319 -14.30 -11.63 -5.84
N GLY A 320 -13.17 -10.93 -5.75
CA GLY A 320 -12.01 -11.18 -6.59
C GLY A 320 -12.18 -10.77 -8.05
N THR A 321 -13.12 -9.87 -8.35
CA THR A 321 -13.40 -9.36 -9.71
C THR A 321 -12.79 -7.99 -9.99
N ALA A 322 -12.15 -7.36 -8.98
CA ALA A 322 -11.50 -6.07 -9.09
C ALA A 322 -10.07 -6.20 -9.62
N PRO A 323 -9.53 -5.13 -10.26
CA PRO A 323 -8.11 -5.03 -10.59
C PRO A 323 -7.27 -4.94 -9.31
N PRO A 324 -5.93 -5.03 -9.40
CA PRO A 324 -5.03 -4.93 -8.24
C PRO A 324 -5.21 -3.65 -7.41
N LYS A 325 -5.58 -2.53 -8.03
CA LYS A 325 -5.85 -1.27 -7.34
C LYS A 325 -7.11 -0.58 -7.89
N ILE A 326 -7.99 -0.18 -6.97
CA ILE A 326 -9.06 0.78 -7.24
C ILE A 326 -8.71 2.08 -6.55
N ILE A 327 -8.82 3.19 -7.29
CA ILE A 327 -8.60 4.55 -6.81
C ILE A 327 -9.94 5.28 -6.89
N LEU A 328 -10.47 5.72 -5.76
CA LEU A 328 -11.71 6.47 -5.70
C LEU A 328 -11.46 7.96 -5.94
N GLN A 329 -12.18 8.54 -6.89
CA GLN A 329 -12.24 9.97 -7.09
C GLN A 329 -13.18 10.56 -6.04
N THR A 330 -12.63 11.27 -5.07
CA THR A 330 -13.34 11.80 -3.89
C THR A 330 -13.81 13.23 -4.09
N GLY A 331 -13.15 13.99 -4.95
CA GLY A 331 -13.47 15.37 -5.24
C GLY A 331 -13.45 15.67 -6.74
N ARG A 332 -13.62 16.94 -7.09
CA ARG A 332 -13.49 17.39 -8.49
C ARG A 332 -12.00 17.51 -8.82
N GLU A 333 -11.60 16.92 -9.94
CA GLU A 333 -10.33 17.24 -10.55
C GLU A 333 -10.41 18.70 -11.03
N SER A 334 -9.66 19.61 -10.42
CA SER A 334 -9.51 20.96 -10.99
C SER A 334 -8.68 20.82 -12.26
N LEU A 335 -9.33 21.13 -13.38
CA LEU A 335 -8.72 21.25 -14.71
C LEU A 335 -7.59 22.28 -14.72
#